data_a4b928cb2405d4f14e3846c920642739
#
_entry.id   a4b928cb2405d4f14e3846c920642739
#
_cell.length_a   1.000
_cell.length_b   1.000
_cell.length_c   1.000
_cell.angle_alpha   90.00
_cell.angle_beta   90.00
_cell.angle_gamma   90.00
#
_symmetry.space_group_name_H-M   'P 1'
#
loop_
_entity.id
_entity.type
_entity.pdbx_description
1 polymer ?
#
loop_
_entity_poly.entity_id
_entity_poly.type
_entity_poly.pdbx_seq_one_letter_code
_entity_poly.pdbx_strand_id
1 'polypeptide(L)'
;MVFRAGAVAGSLAIGTAWLAGQSPAPAAATYVGSAACSRCHAPIFDRWKRTRMANVVRDPREHPEAIVADFTQPNPLVTFTKDQIAFVYGSKFKQRYFAKAGDDYTPLPAQWDVTHRQWRAYGLTGSTSGLCDGCHSVNYDVERKTVTEWNVGCERCHGPGSAHAARPTASNIVNPARLDPVAAVDVCVQCHSEGHPHGLVGGREFHWPVGFRAGLRLADFWRLDQHTPGTQETLYFPDGSGRENRMQGNDFVQSLMYARGVTCASCHDPHGTPNNADLIKPARSICLTCHGPKSPNGPHTGTIEQHTHHQAGSAGSECVSCHMPKIAQMLGDVMVRSHTFRFIVPVEAEKLKMPDPCTTCHTDKTPAWATAALTSWPEFSPWRVAR
;
A
#
# COMPACT_ATOMS: atom_id res chain seq x y z
N MET A 1 -38.89 75.38 -47.96
CA MET A 1 -38.36 74.15 -47.36
C MET A 1 -38.22 74.39 -45.89
N VAL A 2 -39.14 73.79 -45.11
CA VAL A 2 -39.22 74.05 -43.65
C VAL A 2 -38.76 72.75 -42.96
N PHE A 3 -37.65 72.89 -42.21
CA PHE A 3 -37.18 71.76 -41.35
C PHE A 3 -37.88 71.84 -39.98
N ARG A 4 -38.58 70.81 -39.61
CA ARG A 4 -39.11 70.62 -38.26
C ARG A 4 -38.10 69.88 -37.42
N ALA A 5 -37.67 70.44 -36.33
CA ALA A 5 -36.90 69.77 -35.28
C ALA A 5 -37.87 69.01 -34.35
N GLY A 6 -37.62 67.71 -34.23
CA GLY A 6 -38.31 66.85 -33.27
C GLY A 6 -37.44 66.62 -32.03
N ALA A 7 -37.98 66.99 -30.88
CA ALA A 7 -37.36 66.73 -29.60
C ALA A 7 -37.63 65.30 -29.16
N VAL A 8 -36.55 64.50 -28.86
CA VAL A 8 -36.63 63.17 -28.29
C VAL A 8 -36.38 63.33 -26.77
N ALA A 9 -37.42 63.05 -25.97
CA ALA A 9 -37.31 62.95 -24.54
C ALA A 9 -36.77 61.54 -24.14
N GLY A 10 -35.56 61.51 -23.67
CA GLY A 10 -34.96 60.27 -23.15
C GLY A 10 -35.31 60.06 -21.70
N SER A 11 -36.08 59.01 -21.41
CA SER A 11 -36.36 58.55 -20.03
C SER A 11 -35.15 57.77 -19.48
N LEU A 12 -34.48 58.32 -18.45
CA LEU A 12 -33.49 57.59 -17.68
C LEU A 12 -34.20 56.57 -16.75
N ALA A 13 -34.10 55.30 -17.08
CA ALA A 13 -34.44 54.22 -16.15
C ALA A 13 -33.25 53.95 -15.22
N ILE A 14 -33.36 54.33 -13.94
CA ILE A 14 -32.43 53.96 -12.89
C ILE A 14 -32.64 52.50 -12.55
N GLY A 15 -31.81 51.61 -13.13
CA GLY A 15 -31.77 50.23 -12.77
C GLY A 15 -31.08 50.04 -11.41
N THR A 16 -31.85 49.69 -10.36
CA THR A 16 -31.30 49.21 -9.09
C THR A 16 -30.69 47.84 -9.32
N ALA A 17 -29.34 47.78 -9.48
CA ALA A 17 -28.59 46.55 -9.47
C ALA A 17 -28.67 45.93 -8.07
N TRP A 18 -29.40 44.82 -7.92
CA TRP A 18 -29.34 43.96 -6.76
C TRP A 18 -27.97 43.29 -6.78
N LEU A 19 -27.08 43.69 -5.86
CA LEU A 19 -25.90 42.95 -5.49
C LEU A 19 -26.37 41.65 -4.86
N ALA A 20 -26.53 40.60 -5.67
CA ALA A 20 -26.66 39.25 -5.17
C ALA A 20 -25.39 38.94 -4.41
N GLY A 21 -25.43 38.98 -3.08
CA GLY A 21 -24.36 38.55 -2.22
C GLY A 21 -23.96 37.16 -2.60
N GLN A 22 -22.76 36.96 -3.15
CA GLN A 22 -22.21 35.63 -3.38
C GLN A 22 -22.10 34.97 -2.00
N SER A 23 -22.85 33.91 -1.79
CA SER A 23 -22.64 33.06 -0.61
C SER A 23 -21.17 32.66 -0.58
N PRO A 24 -20.47 32.80 0.54
CA PRO A 24 -19.07 32.38 0.61
C PRO A 24 -18.98 30.93 0.16
N ALA A 25 -17.97 30.63 -0.68
CA ALA A 25 -17.69 29.27 -1.11
C ALA A 25 -17.66 28.36 0.13
N PRO A 26 -18.25 27.16 0.10
CA PRO A 26 -18.21 26.27 1.25
C PRO A 26 -16.75 26.09 1.68
N ALA A 27 -16.49 26.27 2.98
CA ALA A 27 -15.15 26.06 3.53
C ALA A 27 -14.64 24.67 3.12
N ALA A 28 -13.38 24.61 2.69
CA ALA A 28 -12.78 23.32 2.32
C ALA A 28 -12.86 22.35 3.51
N ALA A 29 -13.26 21.12 3.26
CA ALA A 29 -13.33 20.10 4.31
C ALA A 29 -11.95 19.90 4.96
N THR A 30 -11.94 19.74 6.28
CA THR A 30 -10.74 19.52 7.10
C THR A 30 -10.74 18.10 7.67
N TYR A 31 -9.58 17.65 8.13
CA TYR A 31 -9.43 16.35 8.79
C TYR A 31 -9.91 16.43 10.26
N VAL A 32 -10.57 15.38 10.73
CA VAL A 32 -11.21 15.33 12.07
C VAL A 32 -10.72 14.17 12.94
N GLY A 33 -9.92 13.26 12.36
CA GLY A 33 -9.42 12.06 13.03
C GLY A 33 -10.43 10.91 13.08
N SER A 34 -9.92 9.69 13.13
CA SER A 34 -10.71 8.44 13.10
C SER A 34 -11.70 8.31 14.24
N ALA A 35 -11.43 8.90 15.41
CA ALA A 35 -12.33 8.90 16.55
C ALA A 35 -13.69 9.55 16.24
N ALA A 36 -13.71 10.58 15.38
CA ALA A 36 -14.97 11.23 14.97
C ALA A 36 -15.86 10.28 14.16
N CYS A 37 -15.28 9.34 13.41
CA CYS A 37 -16.00 8.38 12.56
C CYS A 37 -16.69 7.28 13.40
N SER A 38 -16.14 6.93 14.56
CA SER A 38 -16.63 5.84 15.43
C SER A 38 -18.07 6.02 15.86
N ARG A 39 -18.55 7.27 15.97
CA ARG A 39 -19.92 7.57 16.42
C ARG A 39 -21.00 7.01 15.48
N CYS A 40 -20.72 6.94 14.19
CA CYS A 40 -21.67 6.43 13.20
C CYS A 40 -21.22 5.10 12.58
N HIS A 41 -19.91 4.84 12.55
CA HIS A 41 -19.32 3.66 11.93
C HIS A 41 -18.67 2.69 12.94
N ALA A 42 -19.26 2.57 14.15
CA ALA A 42 -18.68 1.77 15.25
C ALA A 42 -18.26 0.34 14.86
N PRO A 43 -19.06 -0.46 14.13
CA PRO A 43 -18.66 -1.82 13.76
C PRO A 43 -17.41 -1.86 12.84
N ILE A 44 -17.27 -0.88 11.95
CA ILE A 44 -16.10 -0.75 11.06
C ILE A 44 -14.91 -0.27 11.87
N PHE A 45 -15.09 0.76 12.70
CA PHE A 45 -14.06 1.30 13.57
C PHE A 45 -13.50 0.23 14.52
N ASP A 46 -14.37 -0.60 15.11
CA ASP A 46 -13.96 -1.68 16.01
C ASP A 46 -13.15 -2.80 15.35
N ARG A 47 -13.36 -3.03 14.05
CA ARG A 47 -12.51 -3.94 13.26
C ARG A 47 -11.19 -3.26 12.91
N TRP A 48 -11.26 -2.05 12.32
CA TRP A 48 -10.10 -1.30 11.88
C TRP A 48 -9.07 -1.04 12.99
N LYS A 49 -9.51 -0.64 14.17
CA LYS A 49 -8.60 -0.36 15.29
C LYS A 49 -7.72 -1.55 15.73
N ARG A 50 -8.07 -2.77 15.30
CA ARG A 50 -7.27 -3.98 15.54
C ARG A 50 -6.32 -4.32 14.39
N THR A 51 -6.40 -3.61 13.28
CA THR A 51 -5.50 -3.82 12.13
C THR A 51 -4.09 -3.34 12.43
N ARG A 52 -3.13 -3.84 11.64
CA ARG A 52 -1.75 -3.33 11.71
C ARG A 52 -1.63 -1.90 11.23
N MET A 53 -2.47 -1.49 10.27
CA MET A 53 -2.50 -0.11 9.77
C MET A 53 -2.87 0.88 10.87
N ALA A 54 -3.81 0.54 11.74
CA ALA A 54 -4.20 1.35 12.88
C ALA A 54 -3.18 1.31 14.04
N ASN A 55 -2.16 0.45 13.99
CA ASN A 55 -1.21 0.20 15.08
C ASN A 55 0.25 0.14 14.61
N VAL A 56 0.56 0.75 13.47
CA VAL A 56 1.90 0.67 12.90
C VAL A 56 2.89 1.61 13.58
N VAL A 57 2.41 2.76 14.12
CA VAL A 57 3.18 3.72 14.91
C VAL A 57 2.60 3.80 16.32
N ARG A 58 3.42 3.62 17.33
CA ARG A 58 2.96 3.65 18.71
C ARG A 58 3.97 4.35 19.62
N ASP A 59 3.46 5.20 20.48
CA ASP A 59 4.22 5.80 21.58
C ASP A 59 4.31 4.78 22.74
N PRO A 60 5.48 4.29 23.09
CA PRO A 60 5.62 3.30 24.16
C PRO A 60 5.36 3.86 25.56
N ARG A 61 5.26 5.18 25.73
CA ARG A 61 4.85 5.80 27.00
C ARG A 61 3.36 5.63 27.26
N GLU A 62 2.56 5.67 26.18
CA GLU A 62 1.10 5.41 26.21
C GLU A 62 0.80 3.93 26.04
N HIS A 63 1.70 3.21 25.35
CA HIS A 63 1.57 1.81 24.97
C HIS A 63 2.83 1.01 25.30
N PRO A 64 3.13 0.73 26.57
CA PRO A 64 4.35 -0.01 26.95
C PRO A 64 4.47 -1.39 26.31
N GLU A 65 3.33 -2.04 26.02
CA GLU A 65 3.25 -3.32 25.33
C GLU A 65 3.64 -3.24 23.84
N ALA A 66 3.77 -2.03 23.27
CA ALA A 66 4.16 -1.85 21.89
C ALA A 66 5.59 -2.32 21.61
N ILE A 67 6.49 -2.27 22.60
CA ILE A 67 7.86 -2.75 22.48
C ILE A 67 7.85 -4.28 22.62
N VAL A 68 8.03 -4.99 21.50
CA VAL A 68 8.04 -6.46 21.47
C VAL A 68 9.45 -7.05 21.57
N ALA A 69 10.49 -6.21 21.48
CA ALA A 69 11.88 -6.64 21.59
C ALA A 69 12.25 -7.02 23.02
N ASP A 70 13.15 -7.98 23.14
CA ASP A 70 13.78 -8.34 24.38
C ASP A 70 14.98 -7.42 24.69
N PHE A 71 14.88 -6.63 25.74
CA PHE A 71 15.93 -5.76 26.25
C PHE A 71 16.63 -6.34 27.50
N THR A 72 16.28 -7.56 27.91
CA THR A 72 16.85 -8.16 29.13
C THR A 72 18.25 -8.72 28.89
N GLN A 73 18.57 -9.03 27.63
CA GLN A 73 19.88 -9.56 27.25
C GLN A 73 20.72 -8.45 26.58
N PRO A 74 21.98 -8.28 27.03
CA PRO A 74 22.91 -7.35 26.37
C PRO A 74 23.11 -7.70 24.90
N ASN A 75 23.11 -6.68 24.04
CA ASN A 75 23.39 -6.85 22.63
C ASN A 75 24.22 -5.66 22.11
N PRO A 76 25.36 -5.89 21.45
CA PRO A 76 26.25 -4.82 21.01
C PRO A 76 25.63 -3.86 19.98
N LEU A 77 24.56 -4.26 19.28
CA LEU A 77 23.85 -3.39 18.36
C LEU A 77 22.91 -2.40 19.07
N VAL A 78 22.53 -2.69 20.32
CA VAL A 78 21.58 -1.89 21.12
C VAL A 78 22.38 -0.92 21.99
N THR A 79 22.65 0.25 21.45
CA THR A 79 23.39 1.33 22.16
C THR A 79 22.43 2.37 22.76
N PHE A 80 21.17 2.00 22.94
CA PHE A 80 20.10 2.85 23.47
C PHE A 80 19.24 2.10 24.51
N THR A 81 18.53 2.86 25.31
CA THR A 81 17.59 2.34 26.32
C THR A 81 16.13 2.50 25.87
N LYS A 82 15.20 1.81 26.55
CA LYS A 82 13.76 1.95 26.26
C LYS A 82 13.26 3.38 26.42
N ASP A 83 13.79 4.13 27.37
CA ASP A 83 13.36 5.51 27.66
C ASP A 83 13.74 6.50 26.54
N GLN A 84 14.70 6.15 25.70
CA GLN A 84 15.07 6.93 24.54
C GLN A 84 14.13 6.72 23.34
N ILE A 85 13.26 5.70 23.41
CA ILE A 85 12.33 5.38 22.33
C ILE A 85 11.11 6.31 22.44
N ALA A 86 10.98 7.21 21.48
CA ALA A 86 9.81 8.07 21.35
C ALA A 86 8.68 7.38 20.56
N PHE A 87 9.03 6.65 19.50
CA PHE A 87 8.09 5.88 18.69
C PHE A 87 8.63 4.51 18.31
N VAL A 88 7.68 3.58 18.19
CA VAL A 88 7.89 2.23 17.67
C VAL A 88 7.15 2.10 16.35
N TYR A 89 7.82 1.65 15.27
CA TYR A 89 7.21 1.40 13.97
C TYR A 89 7.24 -0.09 13.64
N GLY A 90 6.05 -0.65 13.36
CA GLY A 90 5.87 -2.04 12.99
C GLY A 90 5.78 -3.00 14.19
N SER A 91 5.30 -4.23 13.92
CA SER A 91 5.10 -5.24 14.97
C SER A 91 5.02 -6.68 14.46
N LYS A 92 4.99 -6.91 13.14
CA LYS A 92 4.78 -8.27 12.59
C LYS A 92 6.06 -8.99 12.22
N PHE A 93 6.89 -8.36 11.40
CA PHE A 93 8.11 -8.98 10.88
C PHE A 93 9.35 -8.32 11.47
N LYS A 94 9.29 -7.00 11.57
CA LYS A 94 10.33 -6.17 12.15
C LYS A 94 9.70 -5.04 12.96
N GLN A 95 10.46 -4.57 13.93
CA GLN A 95 10.13 -3.41 14.73
C GLN A 95 11.31 -2.46 14.76
N ARG A 96 11.06 -1.21 14.44
CA ARG A 96 12.03 -0.12 14.39
C ARG A 96 11.75 0.88 15.49
N TYR A 97 12.79 1.49 15.99
CA TYR A 97 12.74 2.40 17.12
C TYR A 97 13.25 3.77 16.70
N PHE A 98 12.62 4.81 17.20
CA PHE A 98 12.93 6.18 16.84
C PHE A 98 13.03 7.04 18.08
N ALA A 99 14.07 7.87 18.15
CA ALA A 99 14.27 8.84 19.20
C ALA A 99 13.80 10.24 18.76
N LYS A 100 13.38 11.06 19.73
CA LYS A 100 13.07 12.48 19.50
C LYS A 100 14.35 13.24 19.14
N ALA A 101 14.31 14.05 18.09
CA ALA A 101 15.42 14.90 17.64
C ALA A 101 14.88 16.29 17.26
N GLY A 102 14.88 17.21 18.21
CA GLY A 102 14.25 18.52 18.04
C GLY A 102 12.74 18.41 17.83
N ASP A 103 12.25 18.89 16.70
CA ASP A 103 10.85 18.81 16.27
C ASP A 103 10.55 17.56 15.42
N ASP A 104 11.53 16.68 15.23
CA ASP A 104 11.46 15.50 14.37
C ASP A 104 11.85 14.21 15.14
N TYR A 105 11.95 13.10 14.43
CA TYR A 105 12.41 11.82 14.98
C TYR A 105 13.48 11.23 14.08
N THR A 106 14.42 10.50 14.69
CA THR A 106 15.53 9.83 14.00
C THR A 106 15.55 8.35 14.35
N PRO A 107 15.94 7.48 13.39
CA PRO A 107 16.08 6.05 13.65
C PRO A 107 17.16 5.77 14.69
N LEU A 108 16.88 4.83 15.59
CA LEU A 108 17.87 4.22 16.46
C LEU A 108 18.61 3.10 15.71
N PRO A 109 19.86 2.78 16.08
CA PRO A 109 20.80 1.99 15.24
C PRO A 109 20.47 0.50 15.15
N ALA A 110 19.48 0.01 15.89
CA ALA A 110 19.06 -1.39 15.86
C ALA A 110 17.56 -1.52 15.65
N GLN A 111 17.15 -2.61 14.98
CA GLN A 111 15.78 -3.04 14.80
C GLN A 111 15.60 -4.46 15.32
N TRP A 112 14.40 -4.78 15.75
CA TRP A 112 14.05 -6.11 16.21
C TRP A 112 13.47 -6.95 15.07
N ASP A 113 14.08 -8.08 14.79
CA ASP A 113 13.54 -9.12 13.93
C ASP A 113 12.53 -9.94 14.75
N VAL A 114 11.26 -9.68 14.51
CA VAL A 114 10.16 -10.34 15.25
C VAL A 114 10.08 -11.83 14.90
N THR A 115 10.42 -12.19 13.67
CA THR A 115 10.35 -13.58 13.19
C THR A 115 11.38 -14.46 13.90
N HIS A 116 12.64 -13.99 13.98
CA HIS A 116 13.75 -14.75 14.56
C HIS A 116 14.05 -14.37 16.02
N ARG A 117 13.31 -13.39 16.57
CA ARG A 117 13.48 -12.88 17.95
C ARG A 117 14.93 -12.46 18.23
N GLN A 118 15.49 -11.65 17.36
CA GLN A 118 16.88 -11.18 17.46
C GLN A 118 17.03 -9.72 17.02
N TRP A 119 18.07 -9.07 17.54
CA TRP A 119 18.47 -7.75 17.12
C TRP A 119 19.22 -7.81 15.79
N ARG A 120 18.94 -6.83 14.91
CA ARG A 120 19.69 -6.59 13.68
C ARG A 120 20.07 -5.13 13.60
N ALA A 121 21.19 -4.83 12.96
CA ALA A 121 21.60 -3.46 12.69
C ALA A 121 20.53 -2.75 11.83
N TYR A 122 20.36 -1.46 12.07
CA TYR A 122 19.48 -0.61 11.27
C TYR A 122 20.25 0.66 10.90
N GLY A 123 20.74 0.69 9.65
CA GLY A 123 21.62 1.74 9.16
C GLY A 123 20.92 2.91 8.48
N LEU A 124 19.57 3.04 8.59
CA LEU A 124 18.86 4.17 8.02
C LEU A 124 19.27 5.46 8.76
N THR A 125 19.61 6.48 7.99
CA THR A 125 19.90 7.82 8.48
C THR A 125 18.86 8.81 7.97
N GLY A 126 18.71 9.93 8.64
CA GLY A 126 17.75 10.96 8.29
C GLY A 126 16.53 11.00 9.22
N SER A 127 15.61 11.92 8.95
CA SER A 127 14.44 12.15 9.78
C SER A 127 13.22 11.36 9.30
N THR A 128 12.34 10.99 10.23
CA THR A 128 11.11 10.27 9.88
C THR A 128 10.17 11.10 9.03
N SER A 129 10.16 12.42 9.18
CA SER A 129 9.36 13.36 8.38
C SER A 129 9.60 13.20 6.88
N GLY A 130 10.86 13.00 6.48
CA GLY A 130 11.21 12.79 5.07
C GLY A 130 10.93 11.37 4.59
N LEU A 131 11.06 10.38 5.47
CA LEU A 131 11.14 8.97 5.09
C LEU A 131 9.88 8.15 5.38
N CYS A 132 9.15 8.47 6.45
CA CYS A 132 8.17 7.56 7.04
C CYS A 132 6.79 8.20 7.29
N ASP A 133 6.79 9.40 7.87
CA ASP A 133 5.61 9.94 8.56
C ASP A 133 4.43 10.19 7.62
N GLY A 134 4.69 10.56 6.37
CA GLY A 134 3.62 10.78 5.40
C GLY A 134 2.81 9.54 5.07
N CYS A 135 3.41 8.33 5.12
CA CYS A 135 2.70 7.07 4.95
C CYS A 135 2.11 6.53 6.27
N HIS A 136 2.71 6.90 7.40
CA HIS A 136 2.39 6.38 8.72
C HIS A 136 1.52 7.31 9.56
N SER A 137 0.87 8.30 8.93
CA SER A 137 -0.03 9.26 9.57
C SER A 137 -1.15 9.71 8.64
N VAL A 138 -2.08 10.46 9.18
CA VAL A 138 -3.11 11.19 8.43
C VAL A 138 -2.76 12.67 8.43
N ASN A 139 -2.78 13.28 7.23
CA ASN A 139 -2.59 14.71 7.03
C ASN A 139 -1.29 15.25 7.65
N TYR A 140 -0.15 14.66 7.28
CA TYR A 140 1.15 15.17 7.70
C TYR A 140 1.42 16.54 7.10
N ASP A 141 1.58 17.57 7.96
CA ASP A 141 2.02 18.91 7.57
C ASP A 141 3.55 18.93 7.53
N VAL A 142 4.12 19.08 6.34
CA VAL A 142 5.58 19.03 6.14
C VAL A 142 6.33 20.22 6.72
N GLU A 143 5.66 21.37 6.89
CA GLU A 143 6.26 22.59 7.44
C GLU A 143 6.23 22.56 8.96
N ARG A 144 5.05 22.23 9.55
CA ARG A 144 4.85 22.20 11.00
C ARG A 144 5.25 20.87 11.64
N LYS A 145 5.47 19.81 10.84
CA LYS A 145 5.75 18.44 11.29
C LYS A 145 4.70 17.93 12.26
N THR A 146 3.45 18.20 11.96
CA THR A 146 2.29 17.80 12.74
C THR A 146 1.38 16.87 11.93
N VAL A 147 0.59 16.08 12.63
CA VAL A 147 -0.38 15.14 12.07
C VAL A 147 -1.76 15.39 12.65
N THR A 148 -2.80 15.02 11.91
CA THR A 148 -4.14 14.91 12.48
C THR A 148 -4.21 13.70 13.42
N GLU A 149 -3.64 12.58 12.99
CA GLU A 149 -3.44 11.38 13.82
C GLU A 149 -2.26 10.55 13.29
N TRP A 150 -1.58 9.85 14.20
CA TRP A 150 -0.62 8.82 13.81
C TRP A 150 -1.35 7.56 13.33
N ASN A 151 -0.65 6.74 12.59
CA ASN A 151 -1.17 5.54 11.93
C ASN A 151 -1.98 5.84 10.66
N VAL A 152 -2.43 4.78 9.98
CA VAL A 152 -3.26 4.88 8.77
C VAL A 152 -4.72 4.95 9.20
N GLY A 153 -5.18 6.17 9.53
CA GLY A 153 -6.55 6.43 9.94
C GLY A 153 -7.55 6.42 8.79
N CYS A 154 -8.82 6.53 9.14
CA CYS A 154 -9.94 6.50 8.19
C CYS A 154 -9.77 7.49 7.04
N GLU A 155 -9.36 8.71 7.36
CA GLU A 155 -9.25 9.80 6.40
C GLU A 155 -8.02 9.68 5.47
N ARG A 156 -7.11 8.74 5.74
CA ARG A 156 -6.02 8.44 4.79
C ARG A 156 -6.56 7.86 3.49
N CYS A 157 -7.65 7.10 3.59
CA CYS A 157 -8.34 6.46 2.46
C CYS A 157 -9.62 7.18 2.03
N HIS A 158 -10.26 7.90 2.96
CA HIS A 158 -11.56 8.54 2.73
C HIS A 158 -11.48 10.06 2.54
N GLY A 159 -10.28 10.67 2.70
CA GLY A 159 -10.09 12.12 2.62
C GLY A 159 -10.70 12.86 3.81
N PRO A 160 -10.64 14.23 3.80
CA PRO A 160 -11.05 15.05 4.93
C PRO A 160 -12.54 14.91 5.24
N GLY A 161 -12.86 14.55 6.48
CA GLY A 161 -14.20 14.11 6.91
C GLY A 161 -15.06 15.17 7.56
N SER A 162 -14.62 16.41 7.78
CA SER A 162 -15.39 17.40 8.55
C SER A 162 -16.76 17.70 7.96
N ALA A 163 -16.87 17.85 6.64
CA ALA A 163 -18.12 18.10 5.95
C ALA A 163 -19.08 16.90 6.05
N HIS A 164 -18.53 15.68 5.96
CA HIS A 164 -19.29 14.44 6.13
C HIS A 164 -19.78 14.27 7.57
N ALA A 165 -18.92 14.51 8.55
CA ALA A 165 -19.26 14.40 9.97
C ALA A 165 -20.35 15.40 10.38
N ALA A 166 -20.37 16.60 9.79
CA ALA A 166 -21.37 17.62 10.04
C ALA A 166 -22.70 17.30 9.33
N ARG A 167 -22.66 16.83 8.10
CA ARG A 167 -23.85 16.50 7.28
C ARG A 167 -23.55 15.30 6.38
N PRO A 168 -23.79 14.06 6.87
CA PRO A 168 -23.42 12.85 6.15
C PRO A 168 -24.16 12.71 4.81
N THR A 169 -23.40 12.67 3.71
CA THR A 169 -23.88 12.32 2.37
C THR A 169 -22.82 11.48 1.66
N ALA A 170 -23.22 10.68 0.68
CA ALA A 170 -22.29 9.87 -0.10
C ALA A 170 -21.37 10.68 -1.03
N SER A 171 -21.66 11.97 -1.23
CA SER A 171 -20.94 12.86 -2.14
C SER A 171 -19.88 13.73 -1.45
N ASN A 172 -19.91 13.83 -0.11
CA ASN A 172 -18.97 14.69 0.62
C ASN A 172 -17.91 13.92 1.43
N ILE A 173 -17.67 12.67 1.05
CA ILE A 173 -16.61 11.81 1.52
C ILE A 173 -16.16 10.90 0.36
N VAL A 174 -14.89 10.59 0.26
CA VAL A 174 -14.39 9.64 -0.72
C VAL A 174 -14.72 8.22 -0.25
N ASN A 175 -15.27 7.41 -1.15
CA ASN A 175 -15.37 5.97 -0.96
C ASN A 175 -14.54 5.29 -2.03
N PRO A 176 -13.39 4.66 -1.69
CA PRO A 176 -12.51 4.02 -2.67
C PRO A 176 -13.21 2.98 -3.56
N ALA A 177 -14.24 2.30 -3.05
CA ALA A 177 -15.02 1.33 -3.82
C ALA A 177 -15.91 1.97 -4.93
N ARG A 178 -16.03 3.29 -4.95
CA ARG A 178 -16.79 4.06 -5.97
C ARG A 178 -15.90 4.82 -6.93
N LEU A 179 -14.60 4.82 -6.71
CA LEU A 179 -13.62 5.40 -7.62
C LEU A 179 -13.46 4.50 -8.85
N ASP A 180 -12.96 5.08 -9.94
CA ASP A 180 -12.46 4.25 -11.03
C ASP A 180 -11.30 3.36 -10.55
N PRO A 181 -11.03 2.23 -11.22
CA PRO A 181 -10.06 1.26 -10.74
C PRO A 181 -8.66 1.83 -10.49
N VAL A 182 -8.19 2.80 -11.30
CA VAL A 182 -6.86 3.40 -11.12
C VAL A 182 -6.84 4.23 -9.84
N ALA A 183 -7.79 5.15 -9.67
CA ALA A 183 -7.87 5.98 -8.46
C ALA A 183 -8.12 5.14 -7.19
N ALA A 184 -8.86 4.02 -7.29
CA ALA A 184 -9.05 3.09 -6.18
C ALA A 184 -7.75 2.38 -5.77
N VAL A 185 -6.92 2.01 -6.74
CA VAL A 185 -5.59 1.40 -6.50
C VAL A 185 -4.62 2.44 -5.96
N ASP A 186 -4.64 3.67 -6.45
CA ASP A 186 -3.81 4.79 -6.02
C ASP A 186 -3.90 5.04 -4.50
N VAL A 187 -5.08 4.82 -3.91
CA VAL A 187 -5.30 4.90 -2.45
C VAL A 187 -4.38 3.96 -1.66
N CYS A 188 -4.04 2.80 -2.20
CA CYS A 188 -3.14 1.84 -1.55
C CYS A 188 -1.68 2.07 -1.96
N VAL A 189 -1.46 2.33 -3.25
CA VAL A 189 -0.13 2.47 -3.84
C VAL A 189 0.63 3.68 -3.29
N GLN A 190 -0.05 4.74 -2.83
CA GLN A 190 0.58 5.88 -2.15
C GLN A 190 1.54 5.50 -1.00
N CYS A 191 1.35 4.31 -0.39
CA CYS A 191 2.18 3.80 0.70
C CYS A 191 2.83 2.45 0.37
N HIS A 192 2.18 1.65 -0.48
CA HIS A 192 2.63 0.30 -0.86
C HIS A 192 3.42 0.32 -2.17
N SER A 193 4.31 1.32 -2.34
CA SER A 193 5.19 1.44 -3.51
C SER A 193 6.54 2.05 -3.17
N GLU A 194 7.49 1.84 -4.06
CA GLU A 194 8.71 2.62 -4.20
C GLU A 194 8.55 3.56 -5.40
N GLY A 195 9.14 4.76 -5.28
CA GLY A 195 9.05 5.80 -6.30
C GLY A 195 9.67 7.11 -5.83
N HIS A 196 9.44 8.16 -6.60
CA HIS A 196 9.98 9.49 -6.37
C HIS A 196 8.91 10.57 -6.55
N PRO A 197 8.97 11.67 -5.78
CA PRO A 197 8.15 12.85 -6.04
C PRO A 197 8.55 13.50 -7.36
N HIS A 198 7.65 14.30 -7.96
CA HIS A 198 7.97 15.05 -9.18
C HIS A 198 8.92 16.22 -8.94
N GLY A 199 9.17 16.59 -7.69
CA GLY A 199 10.07 17.68 -7.34
C GLY A 199 10.26 17.82 -5.83
N LEU A 200 11.03 18.82 -5.45
CA LEU A 200 11.31 19.13 -4.05
C LEU A 200 10.16 19.93 -3.43
N VAL A 201 9.79 19.62 -2.21
CA VAL A 201 8.88 20.43 -1.40
C VAL A 201 9.69 21.16 -0.33
N GLY A 202 9.65 22.48 -0.35
CA GLY A 202 10.49 23.28 0.54
C GLY A 202 12.00 23.00 0.40
N GLY A 203 12.47 22.65 -0.80
CA GLY A 203 13.87 22.29 -1.07
C GLY A 203 14.30 20.89 -0.60
N ARG A 204 13.35 20.05 -0.16
CA ARG A 204 13.60 18.69 0.34
C ARG A 204 12.88 17.66 -0.51
N GLU A 205 13.50 16.50 -0.69
CA GLU A 205 12.86 15.30 -1.23
C GLU A 205 12.17 14.52 -0.09
N PHE A 206 10.99 14.00 -0.38
CA PHE A 206 10.21 13.16 0.51
C PHE A 206 10.01 11.78 -0.11
N HIS A 207 10.19 10.72 0.66
CA HIS A 207 9.99 9.34 0.20
C HIS A 207 8.51 8.90 0.27
N TRP A 208 7.62 9.82 0.01
CA TRP A 208 6.17 9.63 -0.02
C TRP A 208 5.49 10.77 -0.80
N PRO A 209 4.29 10.58 -1.37
CA PRO A 209 3.63 11.55 -2.23
C PRO A 209 3.02 12.70 -1.45
N VAL A 210 3.81 13.76 -1.20
CA VAL A 210 3.34 14.97 -0.50
C VAL A 210 2.16 15.60 -1.25
N GLY A 211 1.08 15.93 -0.53
CA GLY A 211 -0.10 16.57 -1.09
C GLY A 211 -1.13 15.60 -1.70
N PHE A 212 -0.79 14.34 -1.91
CA PHE A 212 -1.76 13.36 -2.40
C PHE A 212 -2.87 13.10 -1.38
N ARG A 213 -4.10 13.00 -1.89
CA ARG A 213 -5.31 12.63 -1.13
C ARG A 213 -6.14 11.64 -1.94
N ALA A 214 -6.84 10.77 -1.24
CA ALA A 214 -7.77 9.84 -1.89
C ALA A 214 -8.74 10.57 -2.83
N GLY A 215 -8.93 10.03 -4.01
CA GLY A 215 -9.73 10.61 -5.09
C GLY A 215 -8.95 11.46 -6.09
N LEU A 216 -7.70 11.81 -5.80
CA LEU A 216 -6.77 12.39 -6.77
C LEU A 216 -6.03 11.29 -7.53
N ARG A 217 -5.32 11.65 -8.59
CA ARG A 217 -4.42 10.74 -9.30
C ARG A 217 -3.05 10.74 -8.64
N LEU A 218 -2.57 9.58 -8.24
CA LEU A 218 -1.25 9.46 -7.59
C LEU A 218 -0.13 9.89 -8.53
N ALA A 219 -0.27 9.63 -9.82
CA ALA A 219 0.69 10.03 -10.84
C ALA A 219 0.96 11.54 -10.93
N ASP A 220 0.08 12.39 -10.40
CA ASP A 220 0.30 13.85 -10.34
C ASP A 220 1.25 14.25 -9.19
N PHE A 221 1.52 13.35 -8.26
CA PHE A 221 2.33 13.59 -7.04
C PHE A 221 3.55 12.67 -6.95
N TRP A 222 3.49 11.50 -7.56
CA TRP A 222 4.42 10.40 -7.34
C TRP A 222 4.68 9.63 -8.63
N ARG A 223 5.94 9.48 -9.00
CA ARG A 223 6.37 8.62 -10.08
C ARG A 223 6.84 7.28 -9.48
N LEU A 224 6.13 6.21 -9.79
CA LEU A 224 6.56 4.88 -9.41
C LEU A 224 7.91 4.55 -10.04
N ASP A 225 8.79 3.92 -9.27
CA ASP A 225 10.00 3.33 -9.82
C ASP A 225 9.63 2.27 -10.86
N GLN A 226 10.36 2.29 -11.95
CA GLN A 226 10.15 1.40 -13.08
C GLN A 226 11.38 0.51 -13.27
N HIS A 227 11.13 -0.75 -13.57
CA HIS A 227 12.17 -1.68 -13.95
C HIS A 227 12.64 -1.43 -15.38
N THR A 228 13.97 -1.49 -15.60
CA THR A 228 14.55 -1.53 -16.92
C THR A 228 14.82 -2.99 -17.32
N PRO A 229 14.09 -3.55 -18.29
CA PRO A 229 14.22 -4.96 -18.66
C PRO A 229 15.66 -5.38 -18.95
N GLY A 230 16.06 -6.52 -18.39
CA GLY A 230 17.37 -7.10 -18.58
C GLY A 230 18.50 -6.50 -17.73
N THR A 231 18.21 -5.51 -16.87
CA THR A 231 19.18 -4.96 -15.92
C THR A 231 19.04 -5.64 -14.55
N GLN A 232 20.16 -5.72 -13.82
CA GLN A 232 20.14 -6.04 -12.40
C GLN A 232 20.04 -4.73 -11.61
N GLU A 233 18.90 -4.51 -11.00
CA GLU A 233 18.63 -3.33 -10.18
C GLU A 233 18.52 -3.71 -8.71
N THR A 234 18.68 -2.71 -7.83
CA THR A 234 18.58 -2.94 -6.38
C THR A 234 17.13 -3.29 -5.99
N LEU A 235 16.15 -2.61 -6.60
CA LEU A 235 14.74 -2.72 -6.23
C LEU A 235 14.00 -3.83 -6.98
N TYR A 236 14.51 -4.28 -8.13
CA TYR A 236 13.83 -5.25 -8.98
C TYR A 236 14.68 -6.48 -9.29
N PHE A 237 14.01 -7.60 -9.47
CA PHE A 237 14.56 -8.73 -10.20
C PHE A 237 14.59 -8.44 -11.71
N PRO A 238 15.43 -9.13 -12.50
CA PRO A 238 15.51 -8.88 -13.94
C PRO A 238 14.22 -9.15 -14.73
N ASP A 239 13.25 -9.84 -14.14
CA ASP A 239 11.91 -10.06 -14.70
C ASP A 239 10.93 -8.90 -14.38
N GLY A 240 11.36 -7.91 -13.60
CA GLY A 240 10.57 -6.79 -13.15
C GLY A 240 9.75 -7.03 -11.88
N SER A 241 9.91 -8.18 -11.22
CA SER A 241 9.31 -8.41 -9.91
C SER A 241 10.04 -7.60 -8.82
N GLY A 242 9.30 -7.01 -7.89
CA GLY A 242 9.86 -6.22 -6.80
C GLY A 242 10.67 -7.07 -5.82
N ARG A 243 11.84 -6.56 -5.41
CA ARG A 243 12.71 -7.21 -4.42
C ARG A 243 12.46 -6.73 -3.01
N GLU A 244 11.88 -5.56 -2.83
CA GLU A 244 11.65 -4.93 -1.54
C GLU A 244 10.22 -5.08 -1.05
N ASN A 245 10.04 -5.00 0.27
CA ASN A 245 8.79 -5.38 0.94
C ASN A 245 7.61 -4.43 0.76
N ARG A 246 7.78 -3.22 0.30
CA ARG A 246 6.66 -2.28 0.08
C ARG A 246 6.31 -2.05 -1.38
N MET A 247 6.79 -2.91 -2.25
CA MET A 247 6.59 -2.80 -3.69
C MET A 247 5.35 -3.53 -4.22
N GLN A 248 4.36 -3.80 -3.36
CA GLN A 248 3.13 -4.49 -3.79
C GLN A 248 2.40 -3.71 -4.89
N GLY A 249 2.42 -2.38 -4.82
CA GLY A 249 1.85 -1.51 -5.85
C GLY A 249 2.62 -1.57 -7.17
N ASN A 250 3.96 -1.48 -7.11
CA ASN A 250 4.81 -1.60 -8.31
C ASN A 250 4.61 -2.94 -9.02
N ASP A 251 4.49 -4.02 -8.25
CA ASP A 251 4.18 -5.36 -8.77
C ASP A 251 2.78 -5.41 -9.39
N PHE A 252 1.77 -4.93 -8.64
CA PHE A 252 0.38 -5.07 -9.01
C PHE A 252 0.02 -4.32 -10.30
N VAL A 253 0.52 -3.10 -10.48
CA VAL A 253 0.22 -2.29 -11.67
C VAL A 253 0.78 -2.89 -12.98
N GLN A 254 1.72 -3.84 -12.86
CA GLN A 254 2.23 -4.61 -14.00
C GLN A 254 1.37 -5.83 -14.33
N SER A 255 0.41 -6.20 -13.49
CA SER A 255 -0.37 -7.43 -13.62
C SER A 255 -1.50 -7.30 -14.64
N LEU A 256 -1.87 -8.43 -15.27
CA LEU A 256 -3.06 -8.49 -16.11
C LEU A 256 -4.35 -8.24 -15.31
N MET A 257 -4.36 -8.53 -14.02
CA MET A 257 -5.52 -8.25 -13.17
C MET A 257 -5.76 -6.75 -13.03
N TYR A 258 -4.70 -5.96 -12.81
CA TYR A 258 -4.82 -4.50 -12.81
C TYR A 258 -5.32 -3.98 -14.17
N ALA A 259 -4.76 -4.47 -15.27
CA ALA A 259 -5.19 -4.09 -16.63
C ALA A 259 -6.67 -4.45 -16.92
N ARG A 260 -7.26 -5.36 -16.16
CA ARG A 260 -8.68 -5.76 -16.23
C ARG A 260 -9.56 -5.09 -15.18
N GLY A 261 -9.05 -4.07 -14.50
CA GLY A 261 -9.78 -3.28 -13.52
C GLY A 261 -9.96 -3.93 -12.14
N VAL A 262 -9.22 -5.00 -11.85
CA VAL A 262 -9.16 -5.55 -10.49
C VAL A 262 -8.44 -4.54 -9.59
N THR A 263 -8.91 -4.37 -8.36
CA THR A 263 -8.34 -3.44 -7.38
C THR A 263 -7.83 -4.19 -6.16
N CYS A 264 -7.05 -3.51 -5.31
CA CYS A 264 -6.60 -4.08 -4.04
C CYS A 264 -7.78 -4.52 -3.15
N ALA A 265 -8.86 -3.74 -3.15
CA ALA A 265 -10.08 -4.05 -2.39
C ALA A 265 -10.88 -5.25 -2.94
N SER A 266 -10.55 -5.74 -4.13
CA SER A 266 -11.12 -7.01 -4.64
C SER A 266 -10.64 -8.22 -3.83
N CYS A 267 -9.50 -8.08 -3.14
CA CYS A 267 -8.89 -9.15 -2.34
C CYS A 267 -8.75 -8.78 -0.86
N HIS A 268 -8.56 -7.50 -0.52
CA HIS A 268 -8.29 -7.02 0.84
C HIS A 268 -9.43 -6.15 1.37
N ASP A 269 -9.79 -6.32 2.66
CA ASP A 269 -10.63 -5.36 3.40
C ASP A 269 -9.74 -4.60 4.40
N PRO A 270 -9.38 -3.33 4.11
CA PRO A 270 -8.52 -2.53 4.99
C PRO A 270 -9.13 -2.23 6.37
N HIS A 271 -10.41 -2.51 6.55
CA HIS A 271 -11.09 -2.36 7.85
C HIS A 271 -10.85 -3.55 8.79
N GLY A 272 -10.13 -4.57 8.35
CA GLY A 272 -9.77 -5.74 9.15
C GLY A 272 -10.71 -6.93 8.96
N THR A 273 -10.09 -8.09 8.80
CA THR A 273 -10.76 -9.39 8.74
C THR A 273 -10.01 -10.40 9.61
N PRO A 274 -10.59 -11.57 9.91
CA PRO A 274 -9.88 -12.63 10.61
C PRO A 274 -8.83 -13.34 9.72
N ASN A 275 -8.82 -13.06 8.41
CA ASN A 275 -7.91 -13.72 7.48
C ASN A 275 -6.53 -13.06 7.48
N ASN A 276 -5.48 -13.83 7.12
CA ASN A 276 -4.14 -13.27 7.00
C ASN A 276 -4.12 -12.12 5.98
N ALA A 277 -3.38 -11.07 6.32
CA ALA A 277 -3.25 -9.84 5.51
C ALA A 277 -4.60 -9.17 5.18
N ASP A 278 -5.57 -9.30 6.07
CA ASP A 278 -6.91 -8.73 5.93
C ASP A 278 -7.62 -9.11 4.61
N LEU A 279 -7.38 -10.34 4.13
CA LEU A 279 -8.07 -10.85 2.96
C LEU A 279 -9.58 -11.01 3.24
N ILE A 280 -10.42 -10.62 2.29
CA ILE A 280 -11.90 -10.74 2.43
C ILE A 280 -12.38 -12.20 2.56
N LYS A 281 -11.57 -13.15 2.08
CA LYS A 281 -11.75 -14.61 2.20
C LYS A 281 -10.36 -15.27 2.33
N PRO A 282 -10.27 -16.55 2.74
CA PRO A 282 -9.03 -17.30 2.60
C PRO A 282 -8.49 -17.27 1.16
N ALA A 283 -7.17 -17.19 0.99
CA ALA A 283 -6.51 -16.95 -0.31
C ALA A 283 -7.01 -17.86 -1.44
N ARG A 284 -7.12 -19.16 -1.19
CA ARG A 284 -7.65 -20.10 -2.18
C ARG A 284 -9.07 -19.74 -2.65
N SER A 285 -9.96 -19.41 -1.73
CA SER A 285 -11.35 -19.07 -2.03
C SER A 285 -11.47 -17.80 -2.84
N ILE A 286 -10.62 -16.80 -2.60
CA ILE A 286 -10.58 -15.56 -3.38
C ILE A 286 -10.19 -15.85 -4.82
N CYS A 287 -9.10 -16.57 -5.05
CA CYS A 287 -8.61 -16.88 -6.39
C CYS A 287 -9.69 -17.62 -7.20
N LEU A 288 -10.31 -18.62 -6.59
CA LEU A 288 -11.34 -19.44 -7.24
C LEU A 288 -12.65 -18.69 -7.52
N THR A 289 -12.86 -17.52 -6.95
CA THR A 289 -14.02 -16.68 -7.29
C THR A 289 -13.96 -16.25 -8.77
N CYS A 290 -12.76 -15.99 -9.30
CA CYS A 290 -12.55 -15.56 -10.69
C CYS A 290 -11.82 -16.62 -11.54
N HIS A 291 -11.04 -17.51 -10.94
CA HIS A 291 -10.21 -18.51 -11.62
C HIS A 291 -10.71 -19.96 -11.45
N GLY A 292 -11.90 -20.15 -10.91
CA GLY A 292 -12.50 -21.47 -10.73
C GLY A 292 -13.26 -21.96 -11.97
N PRO A 293 -13.53 -23.27 -12.07
CA PRO A 293 -14.16 -23.89 -13.24
C PRO A 293 -15.57 -23.37 -13.55
N LYS A 294 -16.24 -22.76 -12.57
CA LYS A 294 -17.60 -22.20 -12.71
C LYS A 294 -17.62 -20.69 -12.89
N SER A 295 -16.46 -20.05 -12.98
CA SER A 295 -16.38 -18.61 -13.16
C SER A 295 -16.49 -18.22 -14.63
N PRO A 296 -17.35 -17.24 -14.99
CA PRO A 296 -17.44 -16.75 -16.36
C PRO A 296 -16.26 -15.83 -16.75
N ASN A 297 -15.46 -15.34 -15.76
CA ASN A 297 -14.54 -14.22 -15.93
C ASN A 297 -13.08 -14.56 -15.61
N GLY A 298 -12.63 -15.75 -15.88
CA GLY A 298 -11.22 -16.07 -15.62
C GLY A 298 -10.75 -17.35 -16.30
N PRO A 299 -9.44 -17.61 -16.34
CA PRO A 299 -8.93 -18.88 -16.83
C PRO A 299 -9.43 -20.03 -15.96
N HIS A 300 -9.89 -21.08 -16.58
CA HIS A 300 -10.34 -22.29 -15.89
C HIS A 300 -9.13 -23.16 -15.50
N THR A 301 -9.13 -23.66 -14.27
CA THR A 301 -7.98 -24.40 -13.72
C THR A 301 -8.16 -25.93 -13.72
N GLY A 302 -9.32 -26.46 -14.11
CA GLY A 302 -9.64 -27.86 -13.82
C GLY A 302 -9.74 -28.12 -12.31
N THR A 303 -9.37 -29.32 -11.84
CA THR A 303 -9.21 -29.55 -10.39
C THR A 303 -7.88 -28.97 -9.90
N ILE A 304 -7.81 -28.64 -8.61
CA ILE A 304 -6.59 -28.08 -8.02
C ILE A 304 -5.44 -29.08 -8.12
N GLU A 305 -5.71 -30.35 -7.87
CA GLU A 305 -4.73 -31.44 -7.96
C GLU A 305 -4.19 -31.60 -9.38
N GLN A 306 -5.08 -31.57 -10.38
CA GLN A 306 -4.68 -31.62 -11.78
C GLN A 306 -3.82 -30.43 -12.16
N HIS A 307 -4.20 -29.22 -11.72
CA HIS A 307 -3.46 -28.00 -12.06
C HIS A 307 -2.10 -27.92 -11.36
N THR A 308 -2.04 -28.32 -10.08
CA THR A 308 -0.83 -28.11 -9.26
C THR A 308 0.09 -29.32 -9.18
N HIS A 309 -0.41 -30.51 -9.55
CA HIS A 309 0.25 -31.82 -9.33
C HIS A 309 0.65 -32.04 -7.85
N HIS A 310 -0.10 -31.41 -6.93
CA HIS A 310 0.09 -31.55 -5.49
C HIS A 310 -1.21 -32.03 -4.84
N GLN A 311 -1.07 -32.78 -3.75
CA GLN A 311 -2.21 -33.27 -2.98
C GLN A 311 -3.04 -32.08 -2.45
N ALA A 312 -4.37 -32.19 -2.54
CA ALA A 312 -5.29 -31.20 -2.00
C ALA A 312 -5.00 -30.88 -0.53
N GLY A 313 -5.01 -29.58 -0.18
CA GLY A 313 -4.74 -29.13 1.16
C GLY A 313 -3.26 -29.03 1.54
N SER A 314 -2.34 -29.53 0.70
CA SER A 314 -0.91 -29.31 0.89
C SER A 314 -0.49 -27.88 0.58
N ALA A 315 0.69 -27.47 1.05
CA ALA A 315 1.26 -26.14 0.73
C ALA A 315 1.47 -25.92 -0.77
N GLY A 316 1.79 -26.98 -1.52
CA GLY A 316 1.96 -26.93 -2.98
C GLY A 316 0.65 -26.78 -3.75
N SER A 317 -0.51 -27.09 -3.12
CA SER A 317 -1.82 -26.88 -3.72
C SER A 317 -2.40 -25.47 -3.47
N GLU A 318 -1.68 -24.59 -2.78
CA GLU A 318 -2.10 -23.20 -2.57
C GLU A 318 -1.73 -22.34 -3.79
N CYS A 319 -2.71 -21.67 -4.41
CA CYS A 319 -2.52 -20.80 -5.58
C CYS A 319 -1.39 -19.78 -5.37
N VAL A 320 -1.34 -19.20 -4.17
CA VAL A 320 -0.36 -18.17 -3.81
C VAL A 320 1.08 -18.71 -3.67
N SER A 321 1.27 -20.03 -3.57
CA SER A 321 2.62 -20.61 -3.48
C SER A 321 3.37 -20.50 -4.81
N CYS A 322 2.66 -20.56 -5.93
CA CYS A 322 3.22 -20.50 -7.27
C CYS A 322 3.02 -19.13 -7.93
N HIS A 323 1.81 -18.52 -7.79
CA HIS A 323 1.46 -17.28 -8.47
C HIS A 323 1.76 -16.01 -7.67
N MET A 324 2.08 -16.14 -6.39
CA MET A 324 2.54 -15.07 -5.50
C MET A 324 3.70 -15.59 -4.64
N PRO A 325 4.81 -16.02 -5.25
CA PRO A 325 5.92 -16.59 -4.50
C PRO A 325 6.50 -15.57 -3.51
N LYS A 326 7.05 -16.06 -2.41
CA LYS A 326 7.71 -15.21 -1.40
C LYS A 326 9.13 -14.90 -1.87
N ILE A 327 9.28 -13.85 -2.65
CA ILE A 327 10.56 -13.43 -3.23
C ILE A 327 10.98 -12.01 -2.84
N ALA A 328 10.03 -11.17 -2.38
CA ALA A 328 10.36 -9.82 -1.93
C ALA A 328 10.89 -9.85 -0.49
N GLN A 329 12.03 -9.19 -0.26
CA GLN A 329 12.71 -9.20 1.03
C GLN A 329 12.07 -8.24 2.03
N MET A 330 11.68 -8.75 3.17
CA MET A 330 11.19 -7.95 4.30
C MET A 330 12.33 -7.58 5.26
N LEU A 331 13.11 -8.58 5.67
CA LEU A 331 14.26 -8.42 6.56
C LEU A 331 15.10 -9.71 6.55
N GLY A 332 16.34 -9.64 6.13
CA GLY A 332 17.22 -10.82 6.06
C GLY A 332 16.62 -11.89 5.15
N ASP A 333 16.33 -13.06 5.70
CA ASP A 333 15.69 -14.21 5.04
C ASP A 333 14.16 -14.23 5.15
N VAL A 334 13.58 -13.24 5.83
CA VAL A 334 12.12 -13.10 5.91
C VAL A 334 11.60 -12.51 4.60
N MET A 335 10.90 -13.34 3.83
CA MET A 335 10.38 -12.96 2.51
C MET A 335 8.86 -12.79 2.55
N VAL A 336 8.36 -11.85 1.74
CA VAL A 336 6.94 -11.60 1.51
C VAL A 336 6.55 -11.87 0.05
N ARG A 337 5.24 -11.94 -0.22
CA ARG A 337 4.72 -12.35 -1.52
C ARG A 337 4.83 -11.23 -2.55
N SER A 338 5.29 -11.59 -3.77
CA SER A 338 5.14 -10.77 -4.97
C SER A 338 3.66 -10.62 -5.34
N HIS A 339 3.31 -9.46 -5.89
CA HIS A 339 1.97 -9.14 -6.39
C HIS A 339 1.92 -9.00 -7.92
N THR A 340 2.92 -9.50 -8.63
CA THR A 340 2.89 -9.58 -10.10
C THR A 340 1.92 -10.64 -10.61
N PHE A 341 1.56 -11.61 -9.78
CA PHE A 341 0.74 -12.78 -10.10
C PHE A 341 1.30 -13.64 -11.24
N ARG A 342 2.57 -13.47 -11.54
CA ARG A 342 3.26 -14.29 -12.54
C ARG A 342 3.64 -15.64 -11.95
N PHE A 343 3.56 -16.66 -12.79
CA PHE A 343 4.27 -17.90 -12.53
C PHE A 343 5.71 -17.75 -13.03
N ILE A 344 6.67 -17.80 -12.12
CA ILE A 344 8.09 -17.71 -12.46
C ILE A 344 8.56 -19.09 -12.90
N VAL A 345 8.90 -19.22 -14.17
CA VAL A 345 9.36 -20.49 -14.75
C VAL A 345 10.76 -20.80 -14.25
N PRO A 346 11.03 -22.01 -13.68
CA PRO A 346 12.33 -22.30 -13.07
C PRO A 346 13.55 -22.09 -13.97
N VAL A 347 13.47 -22.47 -15.25
CA VAL A 347 14.58 -22.25 -16.19
C VAL A 347 14.86 -20.75 -16.44
N GLU A 348 13.83 -19.92 -16.43
CA GLU A 348 14.00 -18.46 -16.54
C GLU A 348 14.58 -17.88 -15.25
N ALA A 349 14.07 -18.34 -14.09
CA ALA A 349 14.58 -17.95 -12.78
C ALA A 349 16.08 -18.24 -12.64
N GLU A 350 16.53 -19.40 -13.10
CA GLU A 350 17.96 -19.77 -13.09
C GLU A 350 18.79 -18.82 -13.96
N LYS A 351 18.33 -18.53 -15.19
CA LYS A 351 19.02 -17.58 -16.07
C LYS A 351 19.11 -16.17 -15.48
N LEU A 352 18.03 -15.74 -14.82
CA LEU A 352 17.90 -14.41 -14.22
C LEU A 352 18.46 -14.34 -12.78
N LYS A 353 18.97 -15.46 -12.25
CA LYS A 353 19.50 -15.57 -10.88
C LYS A 353 18.52 -15.08 -9.82
N MET A 354 17.28 -15.50 -9.94
CA MET A 354 16.19 -15.15 -9.03
C MET A 354 15.55 -16.41 -8.44
N PRO A 355 14.83 -16.31 -7.31
CA PRO A 355 14.11 -17.45 -6.74
C PRO A 355 12.97 -17.91 -7.66
N ASP A 356 12.74 -19.23 -7.71
CA ASP A 356 11.58 -19.85 -8.35
C ASP A 356 10.63 -20.47 -7.31
N PRO A 357 9.33 -20.63 -7.62
CA PRO A 357 8.36 -21.14 -6.66
C PRO A 357 8.56 -22.62 -6.28
N CYS A 358 9.24 -23.41 -7.13
CA CYS A 358 9.43 -24.83 -6.88
C CYS A 358 10.55 -25.07 -5.88
N THR A 359 11.76 -24.56 -6.14
CA THR A 359 12.93 -24.80 -5.30
C THR A 359 12.88 -24.01 -3.97
N THR A 360 12.00 -23.03 -3.85
CA THR A 360 11.69 -22.38 -2.56
C THR A 360 11.09 -23.36 -1.54
N CYS A 361 10.36 -24.40 -2.01
CA CYS A 361 9.80 -25.46 -1.16
C CYS A 361 10.58 -26.77 -1.28
N HIS A 362 11.00 -27.16 -2.49
CA HIS A 362 11.82 -28.34 -2.77
C HIS A 362 13.30 -27.97 -2.67
N THR A 363 13.76 -27.64 -1.46
CA THR A 363 15.10 -27.07 -1.20
C THR A 363 16.24 -28.05 -1.49
N ASP A 364 15.97 -29.35 -1.63
CA ASP A 364 16.90 -30.40 -2.02
C ASP A 364 16.98 -30.61 -3.56
N LYS A 365 16.18 -29.86 -4.32
CA LYS A 365 16.09 -29.97 -5.79
C LYS A 365 16.69 -28.74 -6.48
N THR A 366 16.92 -28.89 -7.78
CA THR A 366 17.49 -27.85 -8.65
C THR A 366 16.42 -27.24 -9.57
N PRO A 367 16.64 -26.04 -10.11
CA PRO A 367 15.76 -25.48 -11.15
C PRO A 367 15.62 -26.40 -12.38
N ALA A 368 16.67 -27.14 -12.74
CA ALA A 368 16.63 -28.14 -13.82
C ALA A 368 15.65 -29.28 -13.51
N TRP A 369 15.65 -29.79 -12.26
CA TRP A 369 14.65 -30.77 -11.83
C TRP A 369 13.22 -30.19 -11.93
N ALA A 370 13.00 -28.98 -11.46
CA ALA A 370 11.69 -28.35 -11.50
C ALA A 370 11.22 -28.13 -12.96
N THR A 371 12.14 -27.73 -13.84
CA THR A 371 11.87 -27.60 -15.29
C THR A 371 11.47 -28.92 -15.91
N ALA A 372 12.19 -30.02 -15.61
CA ALA A 372 11.87 -31.36 -16.09
C ALA A 372 10.49 -31.84 -15.59
N ALA A 373 10.19 -31.60 -14.31
CA ALA A 373 8.89 -31.89 -13.73
C ALA A 373 7.75 -31.15 -14.46
N LEU A 374 7.88 -29.83 -14.65
CA LEU A 374 6.89 -29.01 -15.39
C LEU A 374 6.71 -29.49 -16.83
N THR A 375 7.78 -29.87 -17.51
CA THR A 375 7.71 -30.36 -18.89
C THR A 375 6.91 -31.67 -18.99
N SER A 376 6.86 -32.48 -17.91
CA SER A 376 6.05 -33.69 -17.88
C SER A 376 4.57 -33.47 -17.60
N TRP A 377 4.15 -32.26 -17.25
CA TRP A 377 2.74 -31.93 -16.98
C TRP A 377 1.99 -31.70 -18.29
N PRO A 378 0.93 -32.49 -18.57
CA PRO A 378 0.23 -32.40 -19.86
C PRO A 378 -0.46 -31.06 -20.11
N GLU A 379 -0.80 -30.34 -19.04
CA GLU A 379 -1.45 -29.03 -19.10
C GLU A 379 -0.44 -27.89 -19.31
N PHE A 380 0.85 -28.15 -19.16
CA PHE A 380 1.88 -27.14 -19.29
C PHE A 380 2.29 -26.96 -20.74
N SER A 381 2.15 -25.75 -21.25
CA SER A 381 2.55 -25.44 -22.62
C SER A 381 4.06 -25.64 -22.80
N PRO A 382 4.52 -26.50 -23.72
CA PRO A 382 5.94 -26.70 -24.00
C PRO A 382 6.65 -25.40 -24.43
N TRP A 383 5.91 -24.46 -24.99
CA TRP A 383 6.43 -23.13 -25.39
C TRP A 383 6.84 -22.23 -24.22
N ARG A 384 6.36 -22.51 -23.02
CA ARG A 384 6.74 -21.78 -21.80
C ARG A 384 8.03 -22.30 -21.17
N VAL A 385 8.42 -23.52 -21.49
CA VAL A 385 9.58 -24.19 -20.88
C VAL A 385 10.80 -24.18 -21.81
N ALA A 386 10.56 -24.01 -23.13
CA ALA A 386 11.58 -24.08 -24.16
C ALA A 386 12.28 -22.75 -24.50
N ARG A 387 12.08 -21.70 -23.70
CA ARG A 387 12.66 -20.38 -23.95
C ARG A 387 13.97 -20.16 -23.22
#